data_dd47bcf00f010748ed1c986ac1c01367
#
_entry.id   dd47bcf00f010748ed1c986ac1c01367
#
_cell.length_a   1.000
_cell.length_b   1.000
_cell.length_c   1.000
_cell.angle_alpha   90.00
_cell.angle_beta   90.00
_cell.angle_gamma   90.00
#
_symmetry.space_group_name_H-M   'P 1'
#
loop_
_entity.id
_entity.type
_entity.pdbx_description
1 polymer ?
#
loop_
_entity_poly.entity_id
_entity_poly.type
_entity_poly.pdbx_seq_one_letter_code
_entity_poly.pdbx_strand_id
1 'polypeptide(L)'
;IVTKEIDDAHGTEYCQRFVEYIKNYQKKDLIAAAVQTDAKGDRSKRPHEQVDPDLYVRVVSKNKDGIIVRGAKEDITMASYCDELIVLPTRTLTAEEKQWAVAFAIPADWDKVHIINHASAPRERKFLKAPLNTHGSSDAMVVFDDTFIPWDRVFMCGEHEFGGRMALAFATSHRHSYCGCKPAVEDIIMGLIALTAEYYGVADKHHIREKLAHLAGIAELIYAAGIAAAVESTKASSGT
;
A
#
# COMPACT_ATOMS: atom_id res chain seq x y z
N ILE A 1 7.24 14.86 6.04
CA ILE A 1 7.58 14.72 7.47
C ILE A 1 8.81 13.86 7.62
N VAL A 2 8.74 12.56 7.35
CA VAL A 2 9.84 11.62 7.59
C VAL A 2 11.11 12.00 6.80
N THR A 3 10.98 12.40 5.54
CA THR A 3 12.12 12.89 4.74
C THR A 3 12.83 14.08 5.36
N LYS A 4 12.07 15.01 5.99
CA LYS A 4 12.66 16.14 6.72
C LYS A 4 13.37 15.67 8.00
N GLU A 5 12.78 14.74 8.75
CA GLU A 5 13.42 14.13 9.93
C GLU A 5 14.76 13.46 9.55
N ILE A 6 14.83 12.80 8.40
CA ILE A 6 16.05 12.20 7.87
C ILE A 6 17.08 13.29 7.53
N ASP A 7 16.68 14.34 6.81
CA ASP A 7 17.56 15.44 6.44
C ASP A 7 18.15 16.14 7.68
N ASP A 8 17.32 16.38 8.70
CA ASP A 8 17.74 17.00 9.95
C ASP A 8 18.77 16.12 10.73
N ALA A 9 18.67 14.79 10.62
CA ALA A 9 19.55 13.84 11.29
C ALA A 9 20.84 13.53 10.52
N HIS A 10 20.78 13.47 9.18
CA HIS A 10 21.85 12.97 8.33
C HIS A 10 22.42 14.01 7.34
N GLY A 11 21.82 15.21 7.25
CA GLY A 11 22.27 16.25 6.32
C GLY A 11 22.00 15.91 4.86
N THR A 12 20.93 15.15 4.59
CA THR A 12 20.49 14.79 3.24
C THR A 12 19.54 15.86 2.65
N GLU A 13 19.08 15.68 1.42
CA GLU A 13 18.18 16.59 0.71
C GLU A 13 16.87 15.90 0.27
N TYR A 14 16.47 14.85 0.94
CA TYR A 14 15.31 14.03 0.55
C TYR A 14 13.98 14.79 0.64
N CYS A 15 13.85 15.69 1.59
CA CYS A 15 12.64 16.51 1.74
C CYS A 15 12.44 17.43 0.54
N GLN A 16 13.49 18.11 0.08
CA GLN A 16 13.42 18.96 -1.10
C GLN A 16 13.06 18.15 -2.35
N ARG A 17 13.73 17.02 -2.58
CA ARG A 17 13.45 16.10 -3.70
C ARG A 17 12.00 15.63 -3.68
N PHE A 18 11.50 15.23 -2.52
CA PHE A 18 10.12 14.79 -2.36
C PHE A 18 9.11 15.92 -2.62
N VAL A 19 9.37 17.14 -2.15
CA VAL A 19 8.51 18.31 -2.41
C VAL A 19 8.46 18.63 -3.90
N GLU A 20 9.58 18.59 -4.61
CA GLU A 20 9.63 18.80 -6.07
C GLU A 20 8.89 17.70 -6.82
N TYR A 21 9.08 16.44 -6.39
CA TYR A 21 8.32 15.31 -6.92
C TYR A 21 6.81 15.51 -6.77
N ILE A 22 6.32 15.86 -5.58
CA ILE A 22 4.89 16.07 -5.32
C ILE A 22 4.31 17.23 -6.13
N LYS A 23 5.05 18.34 -6.29
CA LYS A 23 4.63 19.46 -7.16
C LYS A 23 4.44 19.02 -8.60
N ASN A 24 5.37 18.23 -9.13
CA ASN A 24 5.28 17.69 -10.48
C ASN A 24 4.13 16.69 -10.62
N TYR A 25 3.97 15.80 -9.63
CA TYR A 25 2.89 14.84 -9.54
C TYR A 25 1.52 15.52 -9.59
N GLN A 26 1.30 16.54 -8.76
CA GLN A 26 0.05 17.31 -8.71
C GLN A 26 -0.17 18.10 -10.01
N LYS A 27 0.87 18.76 -10.54
CA LYS A 27 0.76 19.56 -11.78
C LYS A 27 0.36 18.72 -12.99
N LYS A 28 0.79 17.46 -13.03
CA LYS A 28 0.51 16.53 -14.14
C LYS A 28 -0.74 15.68 -13.90
N ASP A 29 -1.40 15.84 -12.75
CA ASP A 29 -2.58 15.05 -12.34
C ASP A 29 -2.35 13.53 -12.46
N LEU A 30 -1.20 13.04 -11.95
CA LEU A 30 -0.81 11.65 -12.05
C LEU A 30 -1.52 10.77 -11.03
N ILE A 31 -1.67 9.49 -11.34
CA ILE A 31 -2.14 8.45 -10.43
C ILE A 31 -0.95 7.63 -9.94
N ALA A 32 -0.86 7.36 -8.64
CA ALA A 32 0.22 6.55 -8.08
C ALA A 32 -0.28 5.32 -7.32
N ALA A 33 0.46 4.23 -7.45
CA ALA A 33 0.33 3.07 -6.57
C ALA A 33 1.33 3.15 -5.41
N ALA A 34 0.86 2.84 -4.19
CA ALA A 34 1.73 2.72 -3.03
C ALA A 34 2.35 1.31 -2.98
N VAL A 35 3.65 1.23 -3.25
CA VAL A 35 4.38 -0.02 -3.42
C VAL A 35 5.14 -0.34 -2.12
N GLN A 36 4.41 -0.86 -1.12
CA GLN A 36 4.96 -1.08 0.20
C GLN A 36 5.23 -2.56 0.52
N THR A 37 4.28 -3.45 0.29
CA THR A 37 4.37 -4.85 0.74
C THR A 37 5.46 -5.61 -0.01
N ASP A 38 6.43 -6.19 0.72
CA ASP A 38 7.49 -7.04 0.14
C ASP A 38 7.03 -8.50 -0.03
N ALA A 39 7.70 -9.23 -0.91
CA ALA A 39 7.47 -10.66 -1.19
C ALA A 39 8.02 -11.59 -0.08
N LYS A 40 7.96 -11.28 1.09
CA LYS A 40 8.38 -11.72 2.43
C LYS A 40 9.08 -13.08 2.61
N GLY A 41 8.90 -14.07 1.77
CA GLY A 41 9.49 -15.40 1.93
C GLY A 41 9.14 -16.06 3.28
N ASP A 42 10.15 -16.51 4.02
CA ASP A 42 9.99 -17.06 5.38
C ASP A 42 9.72 -15.92 6.36
N ARG A 43 8.47 -15.84 6.86
CA ARG A 43 8.02 -14.78 7.76
C ARG A 43 8.65 -14.82 9.16
N SER A 44 9.30 -15.92 9.55
CA SER A 44 10.05 -16.02 10.81
C SER A 44 11.40 -15.32 10.72
N LYS A 45 11.87 -15.03 9.52
CA LYS A 45 13.18 -14.45 9.24
C LYS A 45 13.10 -12.97 8.88
N ARG A 46 14.19 -12.26 9.12
CA ARG A 46 14.39 -10.90 8.72
C ARG A 46 14.88 -10.79 7.26
N PRO A 47 14.83 -9.63 6.61
CA PRO A 47 15.30 -9.46 5.23
C PRO A 47 16.70 -10.00 4.97
N HIS A 48 17.65 -9.74 5.87
CA HIS A 48 19.03 -10.20 5.75
C HIS A 48 19.24 -11.70 6.03
N GLU A 49 18.27 -12.37 6.64
CA GLU A 49 18.28 -13.80 6.97
C GLU A 49 17.59 -14.66 5.91
N GLN A 50 16.92 -14.04 4.92
CA GLN A 50 16.23 -14.78 3.86
C GLN A 50 17.25 -15.54 3.00
N VAL A 51 16.83 -16.69 2.47
CA VAL A 51 17.65 -17.47 1.53
C VAL A 51 17.91 -16.67 0.26
N ASP A 52 16.92 -15.91 -0.18
CA ASP A 52 17.04 -14.97 -1.28
C ASP A 52 16.89 -13.54 -0.74
N PRO A 53 17.94 -12.73 -0.75
CA PRO A 53 17.88 -11.34 -0.28
C PRO A 53 17.00 -10.44 -1.15
N ASP A 54 16.69 -10.85 -2.38
CA ASP A 54 15.91 -10.10 -3.36
C ASP A 54 14.38 -10.30 -3.19
N LEU A 55 13.95 -11.07 -2.18
CA LEU A 55 12.55 -11.11 -1.75
C LEU A 55 12.05 -9.77 -1.19
N TYR A 56 12.98 -8.92 -0.75
CA TYR A 56 12.71 -7.55 -0.31
C TYR A 56 13.49 -6.58 -1.20
N VAL A 57 12.86 -5.48 -1.57
CA VAL A 57 13.54 -4.47 -2.40
C VAL A 57 14.70 -3.87 -1.63
N ARG A 58 15.89 -3.91 -2.24
CA ARG A 58 17.15 -3.42 -1.66
C ARG A 58 17.99 -2.65 -2.66
N VAL A 59 18.88 -1.83 -2.13
CA VAL A 59 19.92 -1.16 -2.90
C VAL A 59 21.05 -2.15 -3.17
N VAL A 60 21.33 -2.43 -4.43
CA VAL A 60 22.44 -3.31 -4.87
C VAL A 60 23.73 -2.53 -5.02
N SER A 61 23.62 -1.33 -5.58
CA SER A 61 24.77 -0.42 -5.73
C SER A 61 24.30 1.03 -5.80
N LYS A 62 25.23 1.95 -5.59
CA LYS A 62 25.02 3.40 -5.73
C LYS A 62 26.22 4.06 -6.37
N ASN A 63 25.97 5.11 -7.15
CA ASN A 63 26.99 5.93 -7.78
C ASN A 63 26.61 7.42 -7.73
N LYS A 64 27.34 8.29 -8.44
CA LYS A 64 27.09 9.73 -8.48
C LYS A 64 25.74 10.12 -9.09
N ASP A 65 25.17 9.27 -9.95
CA ASP A 65 23.96 9.57 -10.74
C ASP A 65 22.69 9.00 -10.09
N GLY A 66 22.81 7.98 -9.23
CA GLY A 66 21.66 7.34 -8.58
C GLY A 66 21.99 6.03 -7.89
N ILE A 67 20.98 5.22 -7.71
CA ILE A 67 21.05 3.88 -7.09
C ILE A 67 20.54 2.81 -8.05
N ILE A 68 20.99 1.59 -7.87
CA ILE A 68 20.42 0.41 -8.51
C ILE A 68 19.70 -0.40 -7.44
N VAL A 69 18.44 -0.74 -7.70
CA VAL A 69 17.62 -1.54 -6.80
C VAL A 69 17.25 -2.87 -7.43
N ARG A 70 17.10 -3.89 -6.58
CA ARG A 70 16.62 -5.22 -6.96
C ARG A 70 15.66 -5.72 -5.90
N GLY A 71 14.68 -6.55 -6.30
CA GLY A 71 13.74 -7.19 -5.40
C GLY A 71 12.31 -7.11 -5.89
N ALA A 72 11.36 -7.58 -5.05
CA ALA A 72 9.97 -7.65 -5.41
C ALA A 72 9.05 -7.07 -4.34
N LYS A 73 7.95 -6.50 -4.81
CA LYS A 73 6.80 -6.07 -4.00
C LYS A 73 5.57 -6.82 -4.48
N GLU A 74 4.71 -7.25 -3.57
CA GLU A 74 3.49 -8.01 -3.89
C GLU A 74 2.24 -7.35 -3.31
N ASP A 75 1.08 -7.79 -3.77
CA ASP A 75 -0.23 -7.23 -3.39
C ASP A 75 -0.32 -5.70 -3.63
N ILE A 76 0.24 -5.25 -4.75
CA ILE A 76 0.23 -3.83 -5.12
C ILE A 76 -1.01 -3.51 -5.94
N THR A 77 -2.01 -2.99 -5.25
CA THR A 77 -3.27 -2.57 -5.86
C THR A 77 -3.02 -1.40 -6.81
N MET A 78 -3.62 -1.44 -7.99
CA MET A 78 -3.53 -0.45 -9.06
C MET A 78 -2.19 -0.35 -9.79
N ALA A 79 -1.19 -1.19 -9.52
CA ALA A 79 0.13 -1.06 -10.17
C ALA A 79 0.07 -1.11 -11.70
N SER A 80 -0.91 -1.81 -12.27
CA SER A 80 -1.04 -1.97 -13.74
C SER A 80 -1.73 -0.81 -14.46
N TYR A 81 -2.28 0.14 -13.75
CA TYR A 81 -2.93 1.34 -14.35
C TYR A 81 -2.65 2.64 -13.58
N CYS A 82 -1.53 2.69 -12.90
CA CYS A 82 -1.02 3.93 -12.35
C CYS A 82 0.08 4.51 -13.25
N ASP A 83 0.33 5.79 -13.10
CA ASP A 83 1.42 6.49 -13.77
C ASP A 83 2.73 6.34 -13.01
N GLU A 84 2.66 6.30 -11.67
CA GLU A 84 3.83 6.32 -10.79
C GLU A 84 3.75 5.21 -9.72
N LEU A 85 4.90 4.63 -9.43
CA LEU A 85 5.11 3.67 -8.33
C LEU A 85 5.86 4.36 -7.20
N ILE A 86 5.22 4.54 -6.04
CA ILE A 86 5.87 5.09 -4.83
C ILE A 86 6.28 3.94 -3.93
N VAL A 87 7.58 3.64 -3.90
CA VAL A 87 8.16 2.51 -3.19
C VAL A 87 8.58 2.92 -1.78
N LEU A 88 8.15 2.15 -0.79
CA LEU A 88 8.38 2.41 0.64
C LEU A 88 8.84 1.12 1.35
N PRO A 89 9.62 1.23 2.46
CA PRO A 89 9.91 0.08 3.30
C PRO A 89 8.66 -0.43 4.01
N THR A 90 8.64 -1.72 4.32
CA THR A 90 7.49 -2.39 4.96
C THR A 90 7.54 -2.37 6.47
N ARG A 91 8.74 -2.28 7.07
CA ARG A 91 8.96 -2.59 8.48
C ARG A 91 10.10 -1.79 9.11
N THR A 92 10.22 -1.91 10.43
CA THR A 92 11.42 -1.47 11.16
C THR A 92 12.63 -2.30 10.73
N LEU A 93 13.72 -1.62 10.42
CA LEU A 93 14.97 -2.20 9.94
C LEU A 93 16.08 -2.05 10.98
N THR A 94 17.08 -2.94 10.95
CA THR A 94 18.27 -2.91 11.80
C THR A 94 19.48 -2.35 11.03
N ALA A 95 20.58 -2.11 11.72
CA ALA A 95 21.82 -1.64 11.11
C ALA A 95 22.37 -2.59 10.03
N GLU A 96 22.11 -3.89 10.15
CA GLU A 96 22.47 -4.91 9.17
C GLU A 96 21.62 -4.84 7.90
N GLU A 97 20.47 -4.16 8.00
CA GLU A 97 19.46 -4.08 6.94
C GLU A 97 19.46 -2.73 6.21
N LYS A 98 20.55 -1.98 6.27
CA LYS A 98 20.69 -0.66 5.61
C LYS A 98 20.36 -0.69 4.11
N GLN A 99 20.71 -1.78 3.42
CA GLN A 99 20.45 -1.90 1.99
C GLN A 99 18.95 -2.03 1.64
N TRP A 100 18.11 -2.46 2.58
CA TRP A 100 16.64 -2.51 2.43
C TRP A 100 15.95 -1.22 2.90
N ALA A 101 16.69 -0.29 3.50
CA ALA A 101 16.19 1.03 3.88
C ALA A 101 16.17 1.94 2.65
N VAL A 102 15.20 1.77 1.79
CA VAL A 102 15.08 2.52 0.54
C VAL A 102 13.66 2.99 0.29
N ALA A 103 13.52 4.25 -0.15
CA ALA A 103 12.26 4.83 -0.62
C ALA A 103 12.52 5.68 -1.87
N PHE A 104 11.67 5.52 -2.88
CA PHE A 104 11.79 6.22 -4.16
C PHE A 104 10.45 6.25 -4.91
N ALA A 105 10.36 7.04 -5.98
CA ALA A 105 9.22 7.02 -6.89
C ALA A 105 9.67 7.03 -8.35
N ILE A 106 9.04 6.21 -9.18
CA ILE A 106 9.33 6.10 -10.61
C ILE A 106 8.05 5.88 -11.42
N PRO A 107 8.03 6.24 -12.71
CA PRO A 107 6.97 5.83 -13.63
C PRO A 107 6.75 4.31 -13.62
N ALA A 108 5.51 3.88 -13.82
CA ALA A 108 5.17 2.46 -13.83
C ALA A 108 5.79 1.71 -15.04
N ASP A 109 6.09 2.42 -16.12
CA ASP A 109 6.75 1.91 -17.33
C ASP A 109 8.27 2.10 -17.33
N TRP A 110 8.87 2.30 -16.15
CA TRP A 110 10.32 2.50 -16.01
C TRP A 110 11.12 1.29 -16.47
N ASP A 111 12.30 1.53 -17.02
CA ASP A 111 13.17 0.45 -17.52
C ASP A 111 13.50 -0.56 -16.41
N LYS A 112 13.43 -1.86 -16.76
CA LYS A 112 13.64 -3.00 -15.85
C LYS A 112 12.69 -3.10 -14.65
N VAL A 113 11.50 -2.52 -14.79
CA VAL A 113 10.37 -2.75 -13.89
C VAL A 113 9.40 -3.72 -14.58
N HIS A 114 9.03 -4.79 -13.88
CA HIS A 114 8.07 -5.79 -14.38
C HIS A 114 6.86 -5.82 -13.48
N ILE A 115 5.70 -5.54 -14.05
CA ILE A 115 4.41 -5.61 -13.36
C ILE A 115 3.72 -6.90 -13.78
N ILE A 116 3.55 -7.82 -12.83
CA ILE A 116 2.92 -9.11 -13.02
C ILE A 116 1.55 -9.06 -12.36
N ASN A 117 0.51 -8.93 -13.20
CA ASN A 117 -0.87 -8.86 -12.71
C ASN A 117 -1.35 -10.18 -12.15
N HIS A 118 -2.02 -10.11 -11.02
CA HIS A 118 -2.85 -11.18 -10.54
C HIS A 118 -4.08 -11.27 -11.45
N ALA A 119 -4.22 -12.38 -12.18
CA ALA A 119 -5.32 -12.55 -13.11
C ALA A 119 -6.65 -12.67 -12.35
N SER A 120 -7.43 -11.60 -12.29
CA SER A 120 -8.85 -11.71 -12.03
C SER A 120 -9.53 -12.15 -13.32
N ALA A 121 -9.60 -13.47 -13.54
CA ALA A 121 -10.32 -13.98 -14.70
C ALA A 121 -11.83 -13.78 -14.46
N PRO A 122 -12.53 -12.97 -15.26
CA PRO A 122 -13.98 -12.92 -15.23
C PRO A 122 -14.48 -14.31 -15.59
N ARG A 123 -15.06 -15.00 -14.64
CA ARG A 123 -15.75 -16.27 -14.92
C ARG A 123 -17.11 -15.94 -15.50
N GLU A 124 -17.29 -16.15 -16.77
CA GLU A 124 -18.63 -16.16 -17.35
C GLU A 124 -19.49 -17.19 -16.62
N ARG A 125 -20.50 -16.71 -15.92
CA ARG A 125 -21.48 -17.54 -15.26
C ARG A 125 -22.81 -17.45 -16.01
N LYS A 126 -23.35 -18.59 -16.41
CA LYS A 126 -24.57 -18.67 -17.21
C LYS A 126 -25.78 -17.94 -16.59
N PHE A 127 -25.83 -17.84 -15.25
CA PHE A 127 -26.97 -17.30 -14.51
C PHE A 127 -26.64 -16.13 -13.59
N LEU A 128 -25.38 -15.74 -13.45
CA LEU A 128 -24.95 -14.68 -12.55
C LEU A 128 -24.13 -13.66 -13.30
N LYS A 129 -24.68 -12.47 -13.48
CA LYS A 129 -23.87 -11.29 -13.78
C LYS A 129 -23.19 -10.88 -12.46
N ALA A 130 -21.91 -11.08 -12.37
CA ALA A 130 -21.11 -10.61 -11.24
C ALA A 130 -20.51 -9.24 -11.58
N PRO A 131 -21.17 -8.11 -11.26
CA PRO A 131 -20.70 -6.78 -11.67
C PRO A 131 -19.31 -6.45 -11.11
N LEU A 132 -18.96 -6.96 -9.94
CA LEU A 132 -17.62 -6.79 -9.37
C LEU A 132 -16.53 -7.49 -10.20
N ASN A 133 -16.84 -8.60 -10.87
CA ASN A 133 -15.89 -9.25 -11.78
C ASN A 133 -15.66 -8.45 -13.07
N THR A 134 -16.60 -7.57 -13.44
CA THR A 134 -16.48 -6.74 -14.65
C THR A 134 -15.47 -5.60 -14.45
N HIS A 135 -15.36 -5.13 -13.22
CA HIS A 135 -14.47 -4.02 -12.89
C HIS A 135 -13.10 -4.50 -12.38
N GLY A 136 -13.00 -5.74 -11.93
CA GLY A 136 -11.78 -6.35 -11.43
C GLY A 136 -11.15 -5.60 -10.25
N SER A 137 -10.32 -6.29 -9.47
CA SER A 137 -9.27 -5.61 -8.72
C SER A 137 -7.97 -6.11 -9.31
N SER A 138 -7.05 -5.24 -9.64
CA SER A 138 -5.75 -5.65 -10.11
C SER A 138 -4.75 -5.44 -9.01
N ASP A 139 -4.55 -6.45 -8.21
CA ASP A 139 -3.35 -6.56 -7.42
C ASP A 139 -2.25 -7.15 -8.32
N ALA A 140 -1.05 -6.64 -8.16
CA ALA A 140 0.09 -7.06 -8.96
C ALA A 140 1.32 -7.28 -8.10
N MET A 141 2.22 -8.10 -8.59
CA MET A 141 3.60 -8.13 -8.15
C MET A 141 4.40 -7.13 -8.99
N VAL A 142 5.26 -6.35 -8.35
CA VAL A 142 6.19 -5.42 -9.00
C VAL A 142 7.60 -5.90 -8.74
N VAL A 143 8.32 -6.27 -9.80
CA VAL A 143 9.70 -6.76 -9.74
C VAL A 143 10.64 -5.69 -10.28
N PHE A 144 11.69 -5.40 -9.53
CA PHE A 144 12.78 -4.51 -9.89
C PHE A 144 13.99 -5.37 -10.26
N ASP A 145 14.38 -5.38 -11.54
CA ASP A 145 15.48 -6.20 -12.08
C ASP A 145 16.71 -5.32 -12.38
N ASP A 146 17.51 -5.04 -11.37
CA ASP A 146 18.61 -4.08 -11.44
C ASP A 146 18.17 -2.72 -12.00
N THR A 147 17.08 -2.22 -11.46
CA THR A 147 16.44 -0.99 -11.88
C THR A 147 17.25 0.23 -11.40
N PHE A 148 17.62 1.10 -12.33
CA PHE A 148 18.31 2.35 -12.00
C PHE A 148 17.33 3.42 -11.56
N ILE A 149 17.61 4.07 -10.41
CA ILE A 149 16.81 5.16 -9.84
C ILE A 149 17.72 6.40 -9.69
N PRO A 150 17.47 7.50 -10.39
CA PRO A 150 18.24 8.72 -10.24
C PRO A 150 17.98 9.39 -8.89
N TRP A 151 18.97 10.15 -8.39
CA TRP A 151 18.90 10.71 -7.03
C TRP A 151 17.75 11.67 -6.78
N ASP A 152 17.25 12.36 -7.78
CA ASP A 152 16.08 13.26 -7.68
C ASP A 152 14.77 12.52 -7.38
N ARG A 153 14.77 11.21 -7.58
CA ARG A 153 13.63 10.31 -7.30
C ARG A 153 13.83 9.45 -6.06
N VAL A 154 14.93 9.62 -5.32
CA VAL A 154 15.24 8.87 -4.10
C VAL A 154 14.94 9.71 -2.86
N PHE A 155 14.19 9.15 -1.91
CA PHE A 155 13.70 9.80 -0.70
C PHE A 155 14.20 9.16 0.60
N MET A 156 14.90 8.04 0.52
CA MET A 156 15.64 7.39 1.59
C MET A 156 16.60 6.37 0.98
N CYS A 157 17.85 6.29 1.47
CA CYS A 157 18.84 5.31 0.96
C CYS A 157 19.87 4.91 2.04
N GLY A 158 19.45 4.08 2.98
CA GLY A 158 20.33 3.50 4.00
C GLY A 158 20.04 3.93 5.44
N GLU A 159 19.17 4.93 5.64
CA GLU A 159 18.77 5.44 6.95
C GLU A 159 17.74 4.49 7.61
N HIS A 160 18.24 3.33 8.04
CA HIS A 160 17.44 2.18 8.49
C HIS A 160 16.55 2.48 9.70
N GLU A 161 16.98 3.37 10.59
CA GLU A 161 16.24 3.81 11.76
C GLU A 161 14.91 4.50 11.43
N PHE A 162 14.80 5.08 10.23
CA PHE A 162 13.58 5.73 9.75
C PHE A 162 12.64 4.79 8.98
N GLY A 163 13.06 3.56 8.64
CA GLY A 163 12.24 2.60 7.90
C GLY A 163 10.89 2.31 8.55
N GLY A 164 10.89 2.02 9.85
CA GLY A 164 9.66 1.79 10.63
C GLY A 164 8.80 3.04 10.74
N ARG A 165 9.41 4.21 10.89
CA ARG A 165 8.71 5.51 10.95
C ARG A 165 7.99 5.82 9.64
N MET A 166 8.64 5.56 8.51
CA MET A 166 8.05 5.75 7.18
C MET A 166 6.90 4.77 6.92
N ALA A 167 7.09 3.50 7.27
CA ALA A 167 6.05 2.48 7.16
C ALA A 167 4.81 2.83 8.02
N LEU A 168 5.01 3.32 9.24
CA LEU A 168 3.93 3.73 10.14
C LEU A 168 3.17 4.95 9.60
N ALA A 169 3.87 5.96 9.10
CA ALA A 169 3.25 7.17 8.56
C ALA A 169 2.30 6.84 7.39
N PHE A 170 2.73 5.94 6.48
CA PHE A 170 1.86 5.42 5.43
C PHE A 170 0.68 4.63 6.00
N ALA A 171 0.95 3.64 6.87
CA ALA A 171 -0.08 2.74 7.39
C ALA A 171 -1.18 3.49 8.16
N THR A 172 -0.85 4.53 8.90
CA THR A 172 -1.81 5.33 9.65
C THR A 172 -2.80 6.05 8.71
N SER A 173 -2.28 6.73 7.69
CA SER A 173 -3.12 7.41 6.69
C SER A 173 -3.94 6.43 5.85
N HIS A 174 -3.33 5.31 5.43
CA HIS A 174 -4.00 4.28 4.66
C HIS A 174 -5.15 3.60 5.43
N ARG A 175 -4.95 3.30 6.71
CA ARG A 175 -5.99 2.69 7.57
C ARG A 175 -7.19 3.60 7.80
N HIS A 176 -7.00 4.91 7.84
CA HIS A 176 -8.11 5.85 7.95
C HIS A 176 -9.08 5.74 6.76
N SER A 177 -8.58 5.47 5.55
CA SER A 177 -9.45 5.28 4.36
C SER A 177 -10.38 4.07 4.49
N TYR A 178 -10.04 3.09 5.34
CA TYR A 178 -10.87 1.91 5.59
C TYR A 178 -12.20 2.25 6.28
N CYS A 179 -12.26 3.36 7.03
CA CYS A 179 -13.50 3.82 7.64
C CYS A 179 -14.61 4.17 6.63
N GLY A 180 -14.23 4.43 5.37
CA GLY A 180 -15.19 4.60 4.27
C GLY A 180 -15.45 3.32 3.48
N CYS A 181 -14.38 2.66 3.01
CA CYS A 181 -14.55 1.53 2.08
C CYS A 181 -15.04 0.23 2.76
N LYS A 182 -14.69 -0.02 4.03
CA LYS A 182 -15.10 -1.27 4.70
C LYS A 182 -16.59 -1.32 5.01
N PRO A 183 -17.22 -0.27 5.57
CA PRO A 183 -18.69 -0.24 5.72
C PRO A 183 -19.43 -0.48 4.40
N ALA A 184 -18.99 0.13 3.31
CA ALA A 184 -19.62 -0.06 2.00
C ALA A 184 -19.55 -1.53 1.49
N VAL A 185 -18.43 -2.22 1.71
CA VAL A 185 -18.29 -3.65 1.40
C VAL A 185 -19.18 -4.49 2.33
N GLU A 186 -19.27 -4.12 3.60
CA GLU A 186 -20.07 -4.82 4.60
C GLU A 186 -21.58 -4.71 4.29
N ASP A 187 -22.07 -3.57 3.80
CA ASP A 187 -23.44 -3.40 3.32
C ASP A 187 -23.79 -4.39 2.21
N ILE A 188 -22.87 -4.59 1.24
CA ILE A 188 -23.05 -5.58 0.16
C ILE A 188 -23.12 -6.99 0.76
N ILE A 189 -22.24 -7.33 1.69
CA ILE A 189 -22.21 -8.65 2.34
C ILE A 189 -23.47 -8.89 3.15
N MET A 190 -23.94 -7.90 3.93
CA MET A 190 -25.18 -7.98 4.69
C MET A 190 -26.39 -8.20 3.77
N GLY A 191 -26.45 -7.47 2.66
CA GLY A 191 -27.49 -7.66 1.65
C GLY A 191 -27.51 -9.08 1.07
N LEU A 192 -26.34 -9.64 0.76
CA LEU A 192 -26.20 -11.01 0.28
C LEU A 192 -26.61 -12.04 1.34
N ILE A 193 -26.25 -11.84 2.60
CA ILE A 193 -26.66 -12.72 3.71
C ILE A 193 -28.18 -12.68 3.90
N ALA A 194 -28.78 -11.48 3.91
CA ALA A 194 -30.22 -11.32 4.05
C ALA A 194 -30.98 -12.02 2.93
N LEU A 195 -30.59 -11.78 1.68
CA LEU A 195 -31.20 -12.43 0.51
C LEU A 195 -31.05 -13.96 0.55
N THR A 196 -29.88 -14.44 0.95
CA THR A 196 -29.63 -15.88 1.11
C THR A 196 -30.53 -16.48 2.18
N ALA A 197 -30.71 -15.80 3.31
CA ALA A 197 -31.60 -16.23 4.40
C ALA A 197 -33.05 -16.29 3.97
N GLU A 198 -33.50 -15.35 3.12
CA GLU A 198 -34.84 -15.37 2.52
C GLU A 198 -35.04 -16.60 1.62
N TYR A 199 -34.07 -16.88 0.72
CA TYR A 199 -34.16 -18.06 -0.16
C TYR A 199 -34.19 -19.39 0.60
N TYR A 200 -33.54 -19.47 1.77
CA TYR A 200 -33.58 -20.65 2.65
C TYR A 200 -34.78 -20.65 3.59
N GLY A 201 -35.62 -19.62 3.61
CA GLY A 201 -36.75 -19.50 4.51
C GLY A 201 -36.39 -19.40 6.00
N VAL A 202 -35.23 -18.82 6.30
CA VAL A 202 -34.70 -18.68 7.67
C VAL A 202 -34.46 -17.22 8.09
N ALA A 203 -34.94 -16.26 7.32
CA ALA A 203 -34.73 -14.83 7.58
C ALA A 203 -35.38 -14.36 8.92
N ASP A 204 -36.41 -15.04 9.38
CA ASP A 204 -37.12 -14.79 10.65
C ASP A 204 -36.38 -15.38 11.88
N LYS A 205 -35.38 -16.24 11.68
CA LYS A 205 -34.71 -16.96 12.77
C LYS A 205 -33.83 -16.02 13.59
N HIS A 206 -33.97 -16.11 14.91
CA HIS A 206 -33.28 -15.23 15.86
C HIS A 206 -31.78 -15.17 15.63
N HIS A 207 -31.12 -16.32 15.50
CA HIS A 207 -29.65 -16.40 15.32
C HIS A 207 -29.16 -15.78 13.99
N ILE A 208 -29.98 -15.74 12.94
CA ILE A 208 -29.67 -15.05 11.68
C ILE A 208 -29.80 -13.55 11.88
N ARG A 209 -30.91 -13.09 12.45
CA ARG A 209 -31.15 -11.67 12.72
C ARG A 209 -30.14 -11.08 13.67
N GLU A 210 -29.73 -11.82 14.70
CA GLU A 210 -28.68 -11.42 15.64
C GLU A 210 -27.32 -11.18 14.94
N LYS A 211 -26.91 -12.08 14.02
CA LYS A 211 -25.69 -11.92 13.24
C LYS A 211 -25.75 -10.72 12.31
N LEU A 212 -26.85 -10.51 11.62
CA LEU A 212 -27.04 -9.33 10.76
C LEU A 212 -27.02 -8.03 11.56
N ALA A 213 -27.69 -8.00 12.73
CA ALA A 213 -27.66 -6.84 13.61
C ALA A 213 -26.24 -6.54 14.13
N HIS A 214 -25.45 -7.58 14.42
CA HIS A 214 -24.05 -7.43 14.84
C HIS A 214 -23.19 -6.83 13.72
N LEU A 215 -23.32 -7.33 12.48
CA LEU A 215 -22.62 -6.78 11.32
C LEU A 215 -23.00 -5.32 11.08
N ALA A 216 -24.31 -4.99 11.11
CA ALA A 216 -24.78 -3.61 10.96
C ALA A 216 -24.17 -2.68 12.03
N GLY A 217 -24.12 -3.14 13.29
CA GLY A 217 -23.49 -2.39 14.37
C GLY A 217 -21.99 -2.14 14.16
N ILE A 218 -21.27 -3.12 13.60
CA ILE A 218 -19.85 -2.98 13.28
C ILE A 218 -19.65 -1.96 12.13
N ALA A 219 -20.43 -2.06 11.05
CA ALA A 219 -20.36 -1.14 9.92
C ALA A 219 -20.57 0.31 10.37
N GLU A 220 -21.62 0.56 11.16
CA GLU A 220 -21.93 1.88 11.71
C GLU A 220 -20.83 2.39 12.64
N LEU A 221 -20.26 1.54 13.50
CA LEU A 221 -19.18 1.93 14.40
C LEU A 221 -17.91 2.31 13.64
N ILE A 222 -17.55 1.57 12.59
CA ILE A 222 -16.40 1.87 11.74
C ILE A 222 -16.59 3.24 11.05
N TYR A 223 -17.76 3.46 10.47
CA TYR A 223 -18.09 4.72 9.81
C TYR A 223 -18.09 5.90 10.79
N ALA A 224 -18.76 5.75 11.93
CA ALA A 224 -18.80 6.77 12.97
C ALA A 224 -17.40 7.11 13.53
N ALA A 225 -16.53 6.10 13.70
CA ALA A 225 -15.14 6.32 14.13
C ALA A 225 -14.35 7.14 13.10
N GLY A 226 -14.59 6.92 11.80
CA GLY A 226 -13.98 7.71 10.72
C GLY A 226 -14.41 9.18 10.76
N ILE A 227 -15.69 9.44 10.98
CA ILE A 227 -16.25 10.81 11.13
C ILE A 227 -15.68 11.47 12.39
N ALA A 228 -15.70 10.80 13.54
CA ALA A 228 -15.15 11.31 14.78
C ALA A 228 -13.66 11.66 14.64
N ALA A 229 -12.87 10.79 14.02
CA ALA A 229 -11.46 11.02 13.77
C ALA A 229 -11.21 12.27 12.90
N ALA A 230 -12.08 12.52 11.91
CA ALA A 230 -11.98 13.72 11.08
C ALA A 230 -12.35 15.01 11.84
N VAL A 231 -13.42 14.95 12.66
CA VAL A 231 -13.94 16.12 13.39
C VAL A 231 -13.06 16.49 14.59
N GLU A 232 -12.56 15.48 15.32
CA GLU A 232 -11.75 15.66 16.53
C GLU A 232 -10.24 15.70 16.26
N SER A 233 -9.84 15.67 14.99
CA SER A 233 -8.44 15.69 14.61
C SER A 233 -7.73 16.95 15.10
N THR A 234 -6.50 16.79 15.55
CA THR A 234 -5.60 17.90 15.89
C THR A 234 -4.43 17.91 14.90
N LYS A 235 -4.01 19.11 14.49
CA LYS A 235 -2.84 19.22 13.62
C LYS A 235 -1.58 18.77 14.36
N ALA A 236 -0.85 17.83 13.75
CA ALA A 236 0.48 17.47 14.21
C ALA A 236 1.46 18.65 14.04
N SER A 237 2.61 18.61 14.73
CA SER A 237 3.68 19.61 14.58
C SER A 237 4.16 19.78 13.14
N SER A 238 3.97 18.78 12.30
CA SER A 238 4.23 18.78 10.85
C SER A 238 3.21 19.56 10.01
N GLY A 239 2.08 20.00 10.60
CA GLY A 239 0.99 20.69 9.90
C GLY A 239 -0.06 19.76 9.24
N THR A 240 0.11 18.45 9.40
CA THR A 240 -0.86 17.44 8.94
C THR A 240 -1.83 17.03 10.05
#